data_550232658431b9286e27bf0c2e549008
#
_entry.id   550232658431b9286e27bf0c2e549008
#
_cell.length_a   1.000
_cell.length_b   1.000
_cell.length_c   1.000
_cell.angle_alpha   90.00
_cell.angle_beta   90.00
_cell.angle_gamma   90.00
#
_symmetry.space_group_name_H-M   'P 1'
#
loop_
_entity.id
_entity.type
_entity.pdbx_description
1 polymer ?
#
loop_
_entity_poly.entity_id
_entity_poly.type
_entity_poly.pdbx_seq_one_letter_code
_entity_poly.pdbx_strand_id
1 'polypeptide(L)'
;MKKIMKWMHRGGALLLIAAMLFTQSGIVSLAEETGSVITIASAEDLVLLADSGKTENFSTGKTFVMTEDIDLSEYENMFIPIMDGTFDGGGHTITGIRLQEEMSDYGFFRYVGPNGTVANLTVEATVTSGEDQENIGIIAGDNKGTIRGCTSRGTLNGQTNVGGIAGKNETTGTISRCANEAEVDGKQATGGIIG
;
A
#
# COMPACT_ATOMS: atom_id res chain seq x y z
N MET A 1 -15.91 1.84 -24.93
CA MET A 1 -15.48 3.23 -25.11
C MET A 1 -16.57 4.29 -24.79
N LYS A 2 -17.60 4.01 -23.99
CA LYS A 2 -18.69 4.98 -23.69
C LYS A 2 -18.97 5.19 -22.20
N LYS A 3 -18.14 4.66 -21.27
CA LYS A 3 -18.29 4.84 -19.81
C LYS A 3 -17.26 5.76 -19.15
N ILE A 4 -16.19 6.13 -19.84
CA ILE A 4 -15.10 6.96 -19.29
C ILE A 4 -15.42 8.47 -19.30
N MET A 5 -16.41 8.91 -20.06
CA MET A 5 -16.68 10.35 -20.28
C MET A 5 -17.79 10.95 -19.42
N LYS A 6 -18.28 10.25 -18.38
CA LYS A 6 -19.35 10.76 -17.51
C LYS A 6 -18.88 11.19 -16.12
N TRP A 7 -17.60 11.13 -15.87
CA TRP A 7 -16.99 11.32 -14.54
C TRP A 7 -16.33 12.68 -14.29
N MET A 8 -16.40 13.60 -15.24
CA MET A 8 -15.74 14.91 -15.11
C MET A 8 -16.56 16.00 -14.41
N HIS A 9 -17.68 15.70 -13.75
CA HIS A 9 -18.56 16.78 -13.26
C HIS A 9 -19.09 16.65 -11.83
N ARG A 10 -18.42 15.94 -10.90
CA ARG A 10 -18.83 16.05 -9.48
C ARG A 10 -17.67 15.71 -8.54
N GLY A 11 -17.21 16.71 -7.79
CA GLY A 11 -16.38 16.57 -6.60
C GLY A 11 -14.92 16.91 -6.84
N GLY A 12 -14.57 18.15 -6.61
CA GLY A 12 -13.22 18.63 -6.79
C GLY A 12 -12.26 18.08 -5.77
N ALA A 13 -11.41 17.17 -6.17
CA ALA A 13 -10.11 17.04 -5.56
C ALA A 13 -9.25 18.16 -6.13
N LEU A 14 -8.95 19.15 -5.33
CA LEU A 14 -8.04 20.22 -5.67
C LEU A 14 -6.62 19.63 -5.69
N LEU A 15 -6.24 19.10 -6.84
CA LEU A 15 -4.84 18.93 -7.14
C LEU A 15 -4.30 20.36 -7.28
N LEU A 16 -3.68 20.88 -6.25
CA LEU A 16 -2.90 22.11 -6.33
C LEU A 16 -1.70 21.87 -7.24
N ILE A 17 -1.96 21.95 -8.52
CA ILE A 17 -0.93 22.24 -9.51
C ILE A 17 -0.51 23.67 -9.22
N ALA A 18 0.61 23.81 -8.52
CA ALA A 18 1.22 25.11 -8.30
C ALA A 18 1.40 25.81 -9.64
N ALA A 19 0.87 27.01 -9.69
CA ALA A 19 0.70 27.86 -10.83
C ALA A 19 1.97 27.99 -11.67
N MET A 20 1.80 27.84 -12.96
CA MET A 20 2.66 28.45 -13.97
C MET A 20 2.65 29.96 -13.81
N LEU A 21 3.75 30.54 -13.39
CA LEU A 21 4.13 31.88 -13.74
C LEU A 21 5.25 31.81 -14.78
N PHE A 22 4.88 32.00 -16.02
CA PHE A 22 5.83 32.23 -17.11
C PHE A 22 6.50 33.57 -16.90
N THR A 23 7.78 33.57 -16.57
CA THR A 23 8.69 34.66 -16.97
C THR A 23 9.98 34.04 -17.48
N GLN A 24 10.41 34.57 -18.57
CA GLN A 24 11.51 34.17 -19.46
C GLN A 24 12.81 33.77 -18.75
N SER A 25 13.47 32.78 -19.37
CA SER A 25 14.88 32.40 -19.25
C SER A 25 15.31 31.78 -17.90
N GLY A 26 15.30 30.47 -17.87
CA GLY A 26 15.93 29.67 -16.81
C GLY A 26 15.40 28.26 -16.88
N ILE A 27 16.28 27.31 -17.08
CA ILE A 27 16.00 25.89 -16.92
C ILE A 27 15.44 25.71 -15.50
N VAL A 28 14.13 25.55 -15.35
CA VAL A 28 13.54 25.12 -14.10
C VAL A 28 13.91 23.66 -13.97
N SER A 29 14.97 23.37 -13.23
CA SER A 29 15.17 22.09 -12.61
C SER A 29 13.92 21.84 -11.76
N LEU A 30 13.11 20.86 -12.12
CA LEU A 30 12.13 20.27 -11.21
C LEU A 30 12.97 19.67 -10.07
N ALA A 31 13.26 20.48 -9.06
CA ALA A 31 13.73 19.95 -7.79
C ALA A 31 12.63 19.01 -7.31
N GLU A 32 12.94 17.73 -7.16
CA GLU A 32 12.09 16.80 -6.44
C GLU A 32 11.84 17.43 -5.06
N GLU A 33 10.57 17.81 -4.80
CA GLU A 33 10.18 18.25 -3.46
C GLU A 33 10.23 17.02 -2.54
N THR A 34 11.39 16.78 -1.98
CA THR A 34 11.54 15.85 -0.86
C THR A 34 10.77 16.41 0.33
N GLY A 35 9.77 15.64 0.80
CA GLY A 35 8.97 16.01 1.97
C GLY A 35 7.53 16.43 1.68
N SER A 36 7.00 16.20 0.47
CA SER A 36 5.59 16.46 0.19
C SER A 36 4.67 15.54 1.01
N VAL A 37 3.69 16.13 1.68
CA VAL A 37 2.60 15.40 2.36
C VAL A 37 1.42 15.32 1.41
N ILE A 38 0.94 14.10 1.16
CA ILE A 38 -0.18 13.80 0.27
C ILE A 38 -1.29 13.19 1.10
N THR A 39 -2.47 13.78 1.06
CA THR A 39 -3.65 13.26 1.76
C THR A 39 -4.28 12.13 0.96
N ILE A 40 -4.66 11.06 1.64
CA ILE A 40 -5.41 9.91 1.14
C ILE A 40 -6.75 9.90 1.88
N ALA A 41 -7.83 10.25 1.18
CA ALA A 41 -9.17 10.37 1.76
C ALA A 41 -10.22 9.52 1.04
N SER A 42 -9.85 8.83 -0.04
CA SER A 42 -10.78 8.05 -0.85
C SER A 42 -10.12 6.82 -1.48
N ALA A 43 -10.94 5.90 -1.98
CA ALA A 43 -10.49 4.75 -2.75
C ALA A 43 -9.75 5.18 -4.03
N GLU A 44 -10.22 6.25 -4.68
CA GLU A 44 -9.58 6.81 -5.87
C GLU A 44 -8.16 7.32 -5.59
N ASP A 45 -7.92 7.91 -4.41
CA ASP A 45 -6.57 8.35 -4.01
C ASP A 45 -5.62 7.16 -3.86
N LEU A 46 -6.11 6.04 -3.28
CA LEU A 46 -5.35 4.79 -3.19
C LEU A 46 -5.07 4.18 -4.57
N VAL A 47 -6.03 4.21 -5.48
CA VAL A 47 -5.85 3.74 -6.87
C VAL A 47 -4.81 4.59 -7.59
N LEU A 48 -4.84 5.92 -7.43
CA LEU A 48 -3.84 6.81 -8.00
C LEU A 48 -2.44 6.55 -7.42
N LEU A 49 -2.35 6.26 -6.11
CA LEU A 49 -1.11 5.87 -5.47
C LEU A 49 -0.60 4.54 -6.03
N ALA A 50 -1.46 3.54 -6.19
CA ALA A 50 -1.10 2.23 -6.75
C ALA A 50 -0.59 2.35 -8.19
N ASP A 51 -1.27 3.12 -9.02
CA ASP A 51 -0.85 3.34 -10.42
C ASP A 51 0.47 4.09 -10.52
N SER A 52 0.66 5.10 -9.67
CA SER A 52 1.91 5.85 -9.60
C SER A 52 3.05 5.02 -9.01
N GLY A 53 2.76 4.15 -8.06
CA GLY A 53 3.71 3.24 -7.40
C GLY A 53 4.30 2.16 -8.30
N LYS A 54 3.83 2.01 -9.53
CA LYS A 54 4.44 1.15 -10.56
C LYS A 54 5.79 1.68 -11.04
N THR A 55 6.07 2.95 -10.79
CA THR A 55 7.36 3.58 -11.12
C THR A 55 8.25 3.52 -9.88
N GLU A 56 9.44 2.96 -10.00
CA GLU A 56 10.45 3.01 -8.95
C GLU A 56 10.67 4.46 -8.49
N ASN A 57 10.84 4.64 -7.19
CA ASN A 57 11.06 5.93 -6.52
C ASN A 57 9.87 6.90 -6.47
N PHE A 58 8.68 6.57 -6.97
CA PHE A 58 7.54 7.49 -6.89
C PHE A 58 7.24 7.93 -5.46
N SER A 59 7.26 7.00 -4.51
CA SER A 59 6.95 7.26 -3.10
C SER A 59 8.13 7.78 -2.28
N THR A 60 9.37 7.69 -2.80
CA THR A 60 10.59 8.05 -2.07
C THR A 60 10.55 9.50 -1.61
N GLY A 61 10.81 9.73 -0.32
CA GLY A 61 10.81 11.06 0.29
C GLY A 61 9.43 11.70 0.47
N LYS A 62 8.35 11.03 0.11
CA LYS A 62 6.97 11.51 0.27
C LYS A 62 6.30 10.87 1.48
N THR A 63 5.31 11.58 2.03
CA THR A 63 4.45 11.08 3.10
C THR A 63 3.01 11.08 2.63
N PHE A 64 2.36 9.92 2.69
CA PHE A 64 0.94 9.72 2.41
C PHE A 64 0.22 9.56 3.74
N VAL A 65 -0.82 10.35 3.99
CA VAL A 65 -1.55 10.34 5.26
C VAL A 65 -3.03 10.07 5.00
N MET A 66 -3.55 8.99 5.57
CA MET A 66 -4.98 8.75 5.54
C MET A 66 -5.71 9.69 6.51
N THR A 67 -6.87 10.16 6.10
CA THR A 67 -7.74 11.03 6.90
C THR A 67 -9.13 10.45 7.11
N GLU A 68 -9.47 9.36 6.44
CA GLU A 68 -10.76 8.68 6.50
C GLU A 68 -10.55 7.16 6.38
N ASP A 69 -11.52 6.38 6.87
CA ASP A 69 -11.62 4.96 6.56
C ASP A 69 -11.99 4.76 5.10
N ILE A 70 -11.39 3.77 4.43
CA ILE A 70 -11.56 3.57 2.99
C ILE A 70 -12.06 2.15 2.72
N ASP A 71 -13.12 2.04 1.93
CA ASP A 71 -13.65 0.76 1.43
C ASP A 71 -13.21 0.53 -0.03
N LEU A 72 -12.52 -0.60 -0.25
CA LEU A 72 -12.03 -1.05 -1.55
C LEU A 72 -12.86 -2.22 -2.12
N SER A 73 -14.07 -2.47 -1.59
CA SER A 73 -14.89 -3.61 -1.99
C SER A 73 -15.30 -3.62 -3.48
N GLU A 74 -15.26 -2.46 -4.13
CA GLU A 74 -15.52 -2.32 -5.58
C GLU A 74 -14.26 -2.53 -6.45
N TYR A 75 -13.08 -2.72 -5.83
CA TYR A 75 -11.82 -2.90 -6.53
C TYR A 75 -11.27 -4.30 -6.29
N GLU A 76 -11.00 -5.03 -7.37
CA GLU A 76 -10.39 -6.36 -7.29
C GLU A 76 -8.87 -6.26 -7.46
N ASN A 77 -8.14 -7.07 -6.69
CA ASN A 77 -6.68 -7.17 -6.77
C ASN A 77 -5.94 -5.83 -6.69
N MET A 78 -6.50 -4.89 -5.89
CA MET A 78 -5.88 -3.59 -5.69
C MET A 78 -4.82 -3.67 -4.60
N PHE A 79 -3.60 -3.32 -4.94
CA PHE A 79 -2.45 -3.29 -4.03
C PHE A 79 -1.49 -2.15 -4.40
N ILE A 80 -0.64 -1.75 -3.46
CA ILE A 80 0.42 -0.76 -3.67
C ILE A 80 1.71 -1.51 -4.05
N PRO A 81 2.24 -1.34 -5.28
CA PRO A 81 3.40 -2.11 -5.75
C PRO A 81 4.66 -1.90 -4.93
N ILE A 82 5.03 -0.64 -4.67
CA ILE A 82 6.24 -0.28 -3.91
C ILE A 82 5.96 0.93 -3.02
N MET A 83 6.30 0.78 -1.74
CA MET A 83 6.29 1.88 -0.77
C MET A 83 7.72 2.10 -0.24
N ASP A 84 8.41 3.13 -0.75
CA ASP A 84 9.75 3.54 -0.30
C ASP A 84 9.73 4.97 0.32
N GLY A 85 8.54 5.45 0.64
CA GLY A 85 8.23 6.64 1.42
C GLY A 85 7.48 6.27 2.70
N THR A 86 6.78 7.22 3.29
CA THR A 86 5.95 6.98 4.47
C THR A 86 4.48 6.89 4.10
N PHE A 87 3.81 5.81 4.50
CA PHE A 87 2.37 5.68 4.51
C PHE A 87 1.88 5.67 5.96
N ASP A 88 1.23 6.73 6.41
CA ASP A 88 0.63 6.82 7.74
C ASP A 88 -0.89 6.65 7.64
N GLY A 89 -1.38 5.53 8.15
CA GLY A 89 -2.81 5.23 8.20
C GLY A 89 -3.60 6.13 9.14
N GLY A 90 -2.95 6.94 10.00
CA GLY A 90 -3.64 7.85 10.91
C GLY A 90 -4.55 7.16 11.94
N GLY A 91 -4.46 5.84 12.08
CA GLY A 91 -5.37 5.02 12.87
C GLY A 91 -6.63 4.56 12.11
N HIS A 92 -6.73 4.89 10.84
CA HIS A 92 -7.85 4.49 9.96
C HIS A 92 -7.73 3.06 9.45
N THR A 93 -8.84 2.58 8.90
CA THR A 93 -8.98 1.22 8.37
C THR A 93 -9.20 1.25 6.86
N ILE A 94 -8.53 0.33 6.16
CA ILE A 94 -8.86 -0.02 4.78
C ILE A 94 -9.56 -1.36 4.80
N THR A 95 -10.76 -1.41 4.24
CA THR A 95 -11.63 -2.60 4.20
C THR A 95 -11.90 -3.06 2.76
N GLY A 96 -12.52 -4.22 2.61
CA GLY A 96 -13.01 -4.70 1.31
C GLY A 96 -11.91 -5.19 0.36
N ILE A 97 -10.67 -5.31 0.83
CA ILE A 97 -9.55 -5.76 0.01
C ILE A 97 -9.71 -7.24 -0.34
N ARG A 98 -9.62 -7.55 -1.65
CA ARG A 98 -9.58 -8.91 -2.18
C ARG A 98 -8.36 -9.07 -3.07
N LEU A 99 -7.43 -9.94 -2.65
CA LEU A 99 -6.19 -10.23 -3.35
C LEU A 99 -6.18 -11.72 -3.72
N GLN A 100 -6.29 -12.02 -5.01
CA GLN A 100 -6.46 -13.38 -5.55
C GLN A 100 -5.62 -13.59 -6.82
N GLU A 101 -4.43 -13.03 -6.88
CA GLU A 101 -3.54 -13.19 -8.03
C GLU A 101 -2.47 -14.25 -7.79
N GLU A 102 -2.03 -14.88 -8.86
CA GLU A 102 -0.93 -15.83 -8.86
C GLU A 102 0.42 -15.10 -8.90
N MET A 103 0.77 -14.43 -7.78
CA MET A 103 2.06 -13.75 -7.67
C MET A 103 2.67 -13.95 -6.28
N SER A 104 3.99 -14.02 -6.22
CA SER A 104 4.76 -13.99 -4.98
C SER A 104 4.98 -12.55 -4.49
N ASP A 105 5.42 -12.42 -3.23
CA ASP A 105 5.59 -11.15 -2.54
C ASP A 105 4.29 -10.34 -2.55
N TYR A 106 3.21 -10.92 -2.03
CA TYR A 106 1.86 -10.41 -2.21
C TYR A 106 1.24 -9.98 -0.89
N GLY A 107 0.66 -8.80 -0.90
CA GLY A 107 -0.01 -8.13 0.21
C GLY A 107 -0.54 -6.78 -0.23
N PHE A 108 -1.23 -6.03 0.65
CA PHE A 108 -1.72 -4.70 0.29
C PHE A 108 -0.58 -3.77 -0.15
N PHE A 109 0.57 -3.83 0.52
CA PHE A 109 1.85 -3.33 -0.01
C PHE A 109 2.65 -4.53 -0.50
N ARG A 110 2.89 -4.61 -1.81
CA ARG A 110 3.70 -5.70 -2.33
C ARG A 110 5.11 -5.66 -1.76
N TYR A 111 5.76 -4.49 -1.84
CA TYR A 111 7.08 -4.24 -1.27
C TYR A 111 7.09 -3.00 -0.39
N VAL A 112 7.61 -3.13 0.83
CA VAL A 112 8.02 -1.99 1.65
C VAL A 112 9.54 -1.85 1.51
N GLY A 113 9.96 -0.80 0.80
CA GLY A 113 11.37 -0.56 0.47
C GLY A 113 12.22 -0.19 1.68
N PRO A 114 13.56 -0.12 1.51
CA PRO A 114 14.49 0.14 2.62
C PRO A 114 14.25 1.48 3.35
N ASN A 115 13.74 2.49 2.64
CA ASN A 115 13.36 3.79 3.21
C ASN A 115 11.87 3.85 3.54
N GLY A 116 11.12 2.78 3.21
CA GLY A 116 9.68 2.70 3.38
C GLY A 116 9.25 2.60 4.83
N THR A 117 8.16 3.28 5.17
CA THR A 117 7.48 3.14 6.46
C THR A 117 5.98 3.00 6.23
N VAL A 118 5.38 1.96 6.79
CA VAL A 118 3.92 1.80 6.90
C VAL A 118 3.57 1.86 8.38
N ALA A 119 2.69 2.79 8.75
CA ALA A 119 2.40 3.06 10.14
C ALA A 119 0.90 3.26 10.43
N ASN A 120 0.48 2.91 11.66
CA ASN A 120 -0.83 3.26 12.23
C ASN A 120 -2.01 2.91 11.32
N LEU A 121 -2.00 1.74 10.69
CA LEU A 121 -2.97 1.31 9.70
C LEU A 121 -3.62 0.00 10.12
N THR A 122 -4.94 -0.09 9.97
CA THR A 122 -5.65 -1.36 9.98
C THR A 122 -5.97 -1.78 8.54
N VAL A 123 -5.66 -3.03 8.18
CA VAL A 123 -5.96 -3.61 6.86
C VAL A 123 -6.86 -4.82 7.07
N GLU A 124 -8.07 -4.77 6.50
CA GLU A 124 -9.00 -5.89 6.46
C GLU A 124 -9.07 -6.45 5.05
N ALA A 125 -8.61 -7.68 4.87
CA ALA A 125 -8.47 -8.29 3.57
C ALA A 125 -8.85 -9.78 3.54
N THR A 126 -9.26 -10.22 2.36
CA THR A 126 -9.26 -11.63 1.97
C THR A 126 -8.13 -11.84 0.97
N VAL A 127 -7.12 -12.60 1.38
CA VAL A 127 -5.95 -12.89 0.55
C VAL A 127 -5.90 -14.39 0.27
N THR A 128 -5.80 -14.75 -1.00
CA THR A 128 -5.65 -16.16 -1.42
C THR A 128 -4.54 -16.23 -2.46
N SER A 129 -3.48 -16.96 -2.17
CA SER A 129 -2.42 -17.19 -3.15
C SER A 129 -2.68 -18.44 -3.96
N GLY A 130 -2.15 -18.46 -5.19
CA GLY A 130 -2.08 -19.67 -6.03
C GLY A 130 -1.07 -20.69 -5.50
N GLU A 131 -0.94 -21.80 -6.24
CA GLU A 131 0.10 -22.80 -5.99
C GLU A 131 1.48 -22.21 -6.32
N ASP A 132 2.52 -22.66 -5.61
CA ASP A 132 3.91 -22.22 -5.79
C ASP A 132 4.19 -20.72 -5.49
N GLN A 133 3.25 -20.02 -4.85
CA GLN A 133 3.43 -18.63 -4.43
C GLN A 133 4.05 -18.56 -3.03
N GLU A 134 4.94 -17.60 -2.83
CA GLU A 134 5.63 -17.38 -1.56
C GLU A 134 5.58 -15.92 -1.10
N ASN A 135 5.85 -15.70 0.17
CA ASN A 135 5.90 -14.38 0.81
C ASN A 135 4.56 -13.66 0.76
N ILE A 136 3.55 -14.26 1.36
CA ILE A 136 2.18 -13.77 1.35
C ILE A 136 1.83 -13.16 2.71
N GLY A 137 1.44 -11.89 2.71
CA GLY A 137 1.00 -11.18 3.91
C GLY A 137 -0.26 -10.36 3.67
N ILE A 138 -0.96 -9.96 4.73
CA ILE A 138 -2.10 -9.05 4.57
C ILE A 138 -1.60 -7.62 4.33
N ILE A 139 -0.63 -7.16 5.13
CA ILE A 139 -0.11 -5.79 5.01
C ILE A 139 1.00 -5.74 3.96
N ALA A 140 1.99 -6.62 4.04
CA ALA A 140 3.09 -6.61 3.09
C ALA A 140 3.46 -8.01 2.59
N GLY A 141 3.86 -8.12 1.32
CA GLY A 141 4.51 -9.33 0.80
C GLY A 141 5.94 -9.43 1.31
N ASP A 142 6.80 -8.49 0.96
CA ASP A 142 8.20 -8.40 1.41
C ASP A 142 8.47 -7.04 2.08
N ASN A 143 9.03 -7.08 3.29
CA ASN A 143 9.39 -5.90 4.07
C ASN A 143 10.91 -5.76 4.22
N LYS A 144 11.47 -4.68 3.69
CA LYS A 144 12.85 -4.22 3.88
C LYS A 144 12.95 -2.96 4.72
N GLY A 145 11.82 -2.30 4.96
CA GLY A 145 11.67 -1.04 5.69
C GLY A 145 11.08 -1.22 7.09
N THR A 146 10.12 -0.38 7.43
CA THR A 146 9.48 -0.36 8.75
C THR A 146 7.97 -0.51 8.65
N ILE A 147 7.39 -1.49 9.36
CA ILE A 147 5.96 -1.62 9.58
C ILE A 147 5.71 -1.47 11.08
N ARG A 148 4.92 -0.48 11.49
CA ARG A 148 4.71 -0.20 12.92
C ARG A 148 3.29 0.22 13.28
N GLY A 149 2.78 -0.28 14.41
CA GLY A 149 1.46 0.09 14.91
C GLY A 149 0.33 -0.30 13.96
N CYS A 150 0.50 -1.36 13.18
CA CYS A 150 -0.46 -1.83 12.20
C CYS A 150 -1.23 -3.05 12.69
N THR A 151 -2.45 -3.22 12.21
CA THR A 151 -3.29 -4.39 12.51
C THR A 151 -3.78 -5.02 11.22
N SER A 152 -3.68 -6.34 11.11
CA SER A 152 -4.28 -7.11 10.02
C SER A 152 -5.55 -7.81 10.48
N ARG A 153 -6.57 -7.86 9.61
CA ARG A 153 -7.86 -8.53 9.82
C ARG A 153 -8.28 -9.30 8.58
N GLY A 154 -9.24 -10.22 8.76
CA GLY A 154 -9.84 -10.99 7.68
C GLY A 154 -9.26 -12.39 7.57
N THR A 155 -8.98 -12.85 6.34
CA THR A 155 -8.49 -14.21 6.07
C THR A 155 -7.32 -14.20 5.11
N LEU A 156 -6.33 -15.06 5.39
CA LEU A 156 -5.15 -15.23 4.56
C LEU A 156 -4.91 -16.72 4.35
N ASN A 157 -5.03 -17.16 3.09
CA ASN A 157 -4.72 -18.52 2.66
C ASN A 157 -3.53 -18.47 1.70
N GLY A 158 -2.43 -19.12 2.07
CA GLY A 158 -1.19 -19.09 1.30
C GLY A 158 -0.46 -20.43 1.24
N GLN A 159 0.68 -20.46 0.58
CA GLN A 159 1.48 -21.68 0.42
C GLN A 159 2.73 -21.65 1.29
N THR A 160 3.63 -20.72 1.01
CA THR A 160 4.95 -20.64 1.66
C THR A 160 5.22 -19.24 2.18
N ASN A 161 5.81 -19.11 3.35
CA ASN A 161 6.08 -17.83 4.04
C ASN A 161 4.80 -17.00 4.16
N VAL A 162 3.86 -17.48 4.98
CA VAL A 162 2.53 -16.89 5.13
C VAL A 162 2.44 -16.20 6.48
N GLY A 163 2.35 -14.87 6.50
CA GLY A 163 2.34 -14.09 7.73
C GLY A 163 1.20 -13.06 7.79
N GLY A 164 0.52 -12.96 8.92
CA GLY A 164 -0.61 -12.05 9.08
C GLY A 164 -0.24 -10.58 8.80
N ILE A 165 0.98 -10.15 9.11
CA ILE A 165 1.47 -8.80 8.81
C ILE A 165 2.32 -8.82 7.53
N ALA A 166 3.36 -9.65 7.47
CA ALA A 166 4.23 -9.73 6.31
C ALA A 166 4.57 -11.20 5.98
N GLY A 167 4.56 -11.54 4.69
CA GLY A 167 5.02 -12.84 4.23
C GLY A 167 6.51 -13.03 4.50
N LYS A 168 7.29 -12.01 4.24
CA LYS A 168 8.73 -11.99 4.50
C LYS A 168 9.18 -10.68 5.17
N ASN A 169 10.04 -10.80 6.16
CA ASN A 169 10.73 -9.66 6.74
C ASN A 169 12.23 -9.84 6.54
N GLU A 170 12.82 -9.01 5.69
CA GLU A 170 14.25 -9.04 5.39
C GLU A 170 15.11 -8.61 6.59
N THR A 171 16.40 -8.86 6.53
CA THR A 171 17.34 -8.55 7.62
C THR A 171 17.36 -7.07 8.02
N THR A 172 17.02 -6.17 7.11
CA THR A 172 16.89 -4.72 7.36
C THR A 172 15.50 -4.33 7.80
N GLY A 173 14.50 -5.20 7.57
CA GLY A 173 13.11 -4.94 7.87
C GLY A 173 12.82 -4.92 9.37
N THR A 174 11.97 -4.01 9.79
CA THR A 174 11.49 -3.89 11.18
C THR A 174 9.98 -3.98 11.23
N ILE A 175 9.46 -4.89 12.07
CA ILE A 175 8.03 -4.97 12.40
C ILE A 175 7.89 -4.73 13.90
N SER A 176 7.10 -3.74 14.31
CA SER A 176 6.96 -3.39 15.72
C SER A 176 5.55 -2.92 16.09
N ARG A 177 5.07 -3.30 17.26
CA ARG A 177 3.75 -2.90 17.79
C ARG A 177 2.60 -3.22 16.81
N CYS A 178 2.73 -4.30 16.04
CA CYS A 178 1.71 -4.78 15.13
C CYS A 178 0.91 -5.91 15.77
N ALA A 179 -0.35 -6.05 15.38
CA ALA A 179 -1.23 -7.11 15.79
C ALA A 179 -1.80 -7.83 14.56
N ASN A 180 -1.90 -9.16 14.66
CA ASN A 180 -2.67 -9.96 13.71
C ASN A 180 -3.96 -10.41 14.38
N GLU A 181 -5.09 -10.01 13.82
CA GLU A 181 -6.45 -10.44 14.19
C GLU A 181 -7.09 -11.25 13.05
N ALA A 182 -6.34 -11.55 11.98
CA ALA A 182 -6.80 -12.35 10.85
C ALA A 182 -6.61 -13.86 11.12
N GLU A 183 -7.43 -14.66 10.46
CA GLU A 183 -7.20 -16.09 10.31
C GLU A 183 -6.13 -16.33 9.24
N VAL A 184 -5.05 -17.02 9.62
CA VAL A 184 -3.90 -17.28 8.72
C VAL A 184 -3.76 -18.78 8.53
N ASP A 185 -3.90 -19.23 7.29
CA ASP A 185 -3.69 -20.62 6.87
C ASP A 185 -2.56 -20.68 5.82
N GLY A 186 -1.57 -21.51 6.05
CA GLY A 186 -0.42 -21.69 5.17
C GLY A 186 0.15 -23.10 5.26
N LYS A 187 0.75 -23.56 4.16
CA LYS A 187 1.29 -24.93 4.11
C LYS A 187 2.72 -25.04 4.65
N GLN A 188 3.53 -24.01 4.48
CA GLN A 188 4.93 -23.99 4.93
C GLN A 188 5.31 -22.63 5.46
N ALA A 189 6.09 -22.60 6.54
CA ALA A 189 6.55 -21.36 7.19
C ALA A 189 5.38 -20.39 7.41
N THR A 190 4.47 -20.75 8.33
CA THR A 190 3.29 -19.94 8.63
C THR A 190 3.41 -19.34 10.01
N GLY A 191 3.19 -18.03 10.10
CA GLY A 191 3.25 -17.29 11.35
C GLY A 191 2.12 -16.26 11.50
N GLY A 192 1.73 -15.97 12.73
CA GLY A 192 0.72 -14.95 12.98
C GLY A 192 1.17 -13.54 12.56
N ILE A 193 2.47 -13.25 12.60
CA ILE A 193 3.03 -11.93 12.22
C ILE A 193 3.86 -12.05 10.95
N ILE A 194 4.84 -12.95 10.90
CA ILE A 194 5.76 -13.15 9.77
C ILE A 194 5.72 -14.63 9.41
N GLY A 195 5.74 -14.92 8.13
CA GLY A 195 5.82 -16.26 7.55
C GLY A 195 7.23 -16.85 7.51
#